data_c8b2db00756357ad415a7782d23aaa72
#
_entry.id   c8b2db00756357ad415a7782d23aaa72
#
_cell.length_a   1.000
_cell.length_b   1.000
_cell.length_c   1.000
_cell.angle_alpha   90.00
_cell.angle_beta   90.00
_cell.angle_gamma   90.00
#
_symmetry.space_group_name_H-M   'P 1'
#
loop_
_entity.id
_entity.type
_entity.pdbx_description
1 polymer ?
#
loop_
_entity_poly.entity_id
_entity_poly.type
_entity_poly.pdbx_seq_one_letter_code
_entity_poly.pdbx_strand_id
1 'polypeptide(L)'
;MSRQPAPDRAREPAGQEGTQLSFDQLSALVGAIYQGPLEPVPWSGALVMLREILRANWATLILRPASADQLALIIRAGGQGPEVYHAAYSHYEAFSMDPFVGLPLDHVVTIDEMMSTSWMEGKFYETFLEPNDIRFIMGADTVTEGGANCRLRITRPPGERDFSEKAKALCQALLPHLRRSVSLHSR
;
A
#
# COMPACT_ATOMS: atom_id res chain seq x y z
N MET A 1 -30.51 -47.32 -26.46
CA MET A 1 -29.93 -46.82 -25.19
C MET A 1 -29.33 -45.44 -25.46
N SER A 2 -30.11 -44.40 -25.26
CA SER A 2 -29.73 -43.02 -25.52
C SER A 2 -29.04 -42.45 -24.28
N ARG A 3 -27.79 -41.97 -24.41
CA ARG A 3 -27.05 -41.25 -23.35
C ARG A 3 -27.56 -39.82 -23.27
N GLN A 4 -28.09 -39.48 -22.12
CA GLN A 4 -28.46 -38.12 -21.76
C GLN A 4 -27.17 -37.30 -21.51
N PRO A 5 -27.04 -36.08 -22.05
CA PRO A 5 -25.91 -35.22 -21.72
C PRO A 5 -26.02 -34.69 -20.27
N ALA A 6 -24.89 -34.62 -19.58
CA ALA A 6 -24.78 -34.10 -18.24
C ALA A 6 -25.14 -32.57 -18.21
N PRO A 7 -25.72 -32.10 -17.10
CA PRO A 7 -26.07 -30.68 -16.98
C PRO A 7 -24.82 -29.81 -16.95
N ASP A 8 -24.87 -28.79 -17.77
CA ASP A 8 -23.92 -27.70 -17.84
C ASP A 8 -23.81 -27.03 -16.46
N ARG A 9 -22.65 -27.16 -15.82
CA ARG A 9 -22.34 -26.41 -14.59
C ARG A 9 -22.25 -24.94 -14.96
N ALA A 10 -23.32 -24.21 -14.68
CA ALA A 10 -23.33 -22.76 -14.73
C ALA A 10 -22.08 -22.24 -14.02
N ARG A 11 -21.23 -21.54 -14.77
CA ARG A 11 -20.13 -20.73 -14.23
C ARG A 11 -20.75 -19.71 -13.29
N GLU A 12 -20.45 -19.83 -12.00
CA GLU A 12 -20.74 -18.78 -11.05
C GLU A 12 -20.13 -17.47 -11.58
N PRO A 13 -20.86 -16.36 -11.57
CA PRO A 13 -20.31 -15.09 -11.98
C PRO A 13 -19.14 -14.76 -11.05
N ALA A 14 -17.97 -14.49 -11.65
CA ALA A 14 -16.79 -14.03 -10.95
C ALA A 14 -17.18 -12.89 -10.01
N GLY A 15 -16.95 -13.09 -8.71
CA GLY A 15 -17.35 -12.20 -7.65
C GLY A 15 -17.00 -10.74 -8.02
N GLN A 16 -17.99 -9.88 -7.94
CA GLN A 16 -17.83 -8.45 -8.13
C GLN A 16 -16.70 -7.97 -7.22
N GLU A 17 -15.68 -7.38 -7.79
CA GLU A 17 -14.68 -6.61 -7.04
C GLU A 17 -15.39 -5.41 -6.40
N GLY A 18 -15.95 -5.67 -5.22
CA GLY A 18 -16.67 -4.67 -4.47
C GLY A 18 -15.74 -3.85 -3.59
N THR A 19 -14.96 -2.96 -4.14
CA THR A 19 -14.44 -1.86 -3.33
C THR A 19 -15.28 -0.61 -3.59
N GLN A 20 -16.59 -0.76 -3.52
CA GLN A 20 -17.46 0.40 -3.40
C GLN A 20 -17.62 0.69 -1.90
N LEU A 21 -16.73 1.51 -1.37
CA LEU A 21 -16.84 2.02 -0.01
C LEU A 21 -18.15 2.77 0.14
N SER A 22 -18.85 2.53 1.25
CA SER A 22 -19.91 3.42 1.67
C SER A 22 -19.33 4.79 2.06
N PHE A 23 -20.16 5.79 2.05
CA PHE A 23 -19.77 7.13 2.53
C PHE A 23 -19.24 7.08 3.98
N ASP A 24 -19.86 6.27 4.83
CA ASP A 24 -19.46 6.10 6.23
C ASP A 24 -18.08 5.44 6.35
N GLN A 25 -17.79 4.44 5.53
CA GLN A 25 -16.48 3.79 5.50
C GLN A 25 -15.38 4.75 5.03
N LEU A 26 -15.63 5.56 4.00
CA LEU A 26 -14.68 6.58 3.56
C LEU A 26 -14.46 7.64 4.65
N SER A 27 -15.53 8.10 5.29
CA SER A 27 -15.46 9.07 6.39
C SER A 27 -14.66 8.51 7.57
N ALA A 28 -14.89 7.25 7.95
CA ALA A 28 -14.15 6.58 9.01
C ALA A 28 -12.66 6.47 8.68
N LEU A 29 -12.32 6.13 7.43
CA LEU A 29 -10.93 6.02 6.98
C LEU A 29 -10.21 7.37 6.99
N VAL A 30 -10.88 8.44 6.52
CA VAL A 30 -10.34 9.81 6.61
C VAL A 30 -10.15 10.21 8.08
N GLY A 31 -11.12 9.90 8.95
CA GLY A 31 -11.02 10.12 10.38
C GLY A 31 -9.80 9.42 11.00
N ALA A 32 -9.58 8.16 10.66
CA ALA A 32 -8.42 7.37 11.10
C ALA A 32 -7.08 7.98 10.63
N ILE A 33 -7.03 8.53 9.41
CA ILE A 33 -5.84 9.23 8.92
C ILE A 33 -5.50 10.45 9.78
N TYR A 34 -6.49 11.26 10.16
CA TYR A 34 -6.25 12.43 11.01
C TYR A 34 -6.03 12.08 12.48
N GLN A 35 -6.59 10.97 12.96
CA GLN A 35 -6.31 10.45 14.30
C GLN A 35 -4.90 9.85 14.40
N GLY A 36 -4.35 9.38 13.29
CA GLY A 36 -3.10 8.62 13.21
C GLY A 36 -1.91 9.20 13.99
N PRO A 37 -1.64 10.52 13.94
CA PRO A 37 -0.55 11.11 14.74
C PRO A 37 -0.67 10.92 16.25
N LEU A 38 -1.86 10.66 16.76
CA LEU A 38 -2.17 10.52 18.19
C LEU A 38 -2.21 9.06 18.66
N GLU A 39 -2.06 8.11 17.74
CA GLU A 39 -2.07 6.68 18.07
C GLU A 39 -0.72 6.26 18.69
N PRO A 40 -0.71 5.24 19.58
CA PRO A 40 0.53 4.69 20.14
C PRO A 40 1.49 4.17 19.06
N VAL A 41 0.95 3.54 18.01
CA VAL A 41 1.65 3.24 16.76
C VAL A 41 1.05 4.16 15.69
N PRO A 42 1.76 5.21 15.28
CA PRO A 42 1.19 6.25 14.42
C PRO A 42 0.57 5.69 13.14
N TRP A 43 -0.60 6.17 12.75
CA TRP A 43 -1.38 5.77 11.56
C TRP A 43 -1.73 4.28 11.46
N SER A 44 -1.51 3.49 12.52
CA SER A 44 -1.79 2.05 12.49
C SER A 44 -3.25 1.74 12.17
N GLY A 45 -4.19 2.50 12.74
CA GLY A 45 -5.62 2.34 12.47
C GLY A 45 -5.97 2.54 11.01
N ALA A 46 -5.46 3.62 10.39
CA ALA A 46 -5.68 3.88 8.97
C ALA A 46 -5.06 2.80 8.08
N LEU A 47 -3.86 2.33 8.40
CA LEU A 47 -3.19 1.28 7.62
C LEU A 47 -3.89 -0.08 7.73
N VAL A 48 -4.39 -0.44 8.93
CA VAL A 48 -5.19 -1.66 9.11
C VAL A 48 -6.48 -1.58 8.27
N MET A 49 -7.20 -0.46 8.32
CA MET A 49 -8.40 -0.26 7.52
C MET A 49 -8.12 -0.34 6.01
N LEU A 50 -7.05 0.31 5.54
CA LEU A 50 -6.63 0.22 4.13
C LEU A 50 -6.32 -1.21 3.72
N ARG A 51 -5.59 -1.93 4.55
CA ARG A 51 -5.25 -3.33 4.31
C ARG A 51 -6.50 -4.19 4.13
N GLU A 52 -7.48 -4.05 5.01
CA GLU A 52 -8.73 -4.80 4.97
C GLU A 52 -9.58 -4.44 3.74
N ILE A 53 -9.79 -3.15 3.49
CA ILE A 53 -10.57 -2.64 2.37
C ILE A 53 -9.97 -3.09 1.03
N LEU A 54 -8.65 -3.04 0.91
CA LEU A 54 -7.93 -3.36 -0.31
C LEU A 54 -7.53 -4.84 -0.41
N ARG A 55 -7.89 -5.68 0.56
CA ARG A 55 -7.50 -7.12 0.62
C ARG A 55 -5.99 -7.29 0.46
N ALA A 56 -5.24 -6.43 1.12
CA ALA A 56 -3.80 -6.39 1.06
C ALA A 56 -3.18 -7.29 2.14
N ASN A 57 -2.02 -7.87 1.86
CA ASN A 57 -1.21 -8.53 2.89
C ASN A 57 -0.43 -7.50 3.71
N TRP A 58 0.04 -6.40 3.10
CA TRP A 58 0.74 -5.32 3.78
C TRP A 58 0.24 -3.95 3.36
N ALA A 59 0.16 -3.04 4.33
CA ALA A 59 0.03 -1.60 4.12
C ALA A 59 1.15 -0.91 4.89
N THR A 60 1.99 -0.14 4.20
CA THR A 60 3.19 0.47 4.76
C THR A 60 3.20 1.97 4.49
N LEU A 61 3.48 2.74 5.53
CA LEU A 61 3.73 4.17 5.46
C LEU A 61 5.19 4.43 5.84
N ILE A 62 5.91 5.12 4.96
CA ILE A 62 7.32 5.48 5.17
C ILE A 62 7.40 7.00 5.21
N LEU A 63 7.80 7.54 6.34
CA LEU A 63 7.99 8.96 6.56
C LEU A 63 9.49 9.25 6.63
N ARG A 64 10.00 10.04 5.71
CA ARG A 64 11.40 10.45 5.66
C ARG A 64 11.48 11.93 5.91
N PRO A 65 12.12 12.35 7.03
CA PRO A 65 12.37 13.76 7.29
C PRO A 65 13.12 14.43 6.12
N ALA A 66 12.98 15.73 5.99
CA ALA A 66 13.73 16.53 5.02
C ALA A 66 15.23 16.49 5.31
N SER A 67 15.60 16.33 6.58
CA SER A 67 16.99 16.27 7.02
C SER A 67 17.54 14.84 6.85
N ALA A 68 18.73 14.73 6.23
CA ALA A 68 19.36 13.44 5.94
C ALA A 68 19.93 12.73 7.18
N ASP A 69 20.09 13.43 8.29
CA ASP A 69 20.61 12.92 9.57
C ASP A 69 19.52 12.30 10.46
N GLN A 70 18.25 12.45 10.09
CA GLN A 70 17.14 11.88 10.82
C GLN A 70 16.73 10.53 10.24
N LEU A 71 16.36 9.60 11.16
CA LEU A 71 15.88 8.29 10.79
C LEU A 71 14.51 8.38 10.10
N ALA A 72 14.31 7.53 9.10
CA ALA A 72 12.98 7.33 8.55
C ALA A 72 12.11 6.57 9.57
N LEU A 73 10.85 6.97 9.69
CA LEU A 73 9.82 6.23 10.42
C LEU A 73 9.08 5.33 9.43
N ILE A 74 9.09 4.04 9.71
CA ILE A 74 8.36 3.04 8.91
C ILE A 74 7.28 2.44 9.78
N ILE A 75 6.04 2.55 9.33
CA ILE A 75 4.86 1.98 9.98
C ILE A 75 4.27 0.97 9.02
N ARG A 76 4.01 -0.24 9.51
CA ARG A 76 3.50 -1.32 8.68
C ARG A 76 2.35 -2.02 9.38
N ALA A 77 1.26 -2.25 8.64
CA ALA A 77 0.16 -3.10 9.04
C ALA A 77 0.16 -4.36 8.18
N GLY A 78 0.19 -5.53 8.82
CA GLY A 78 0.22 -6.84 8.18
C GLY A 78 0.70 -7.91 9.15
N GLY A 79 0.89 -9.13 8.68
CA GLY A 79 1.39 -10.21 9.51
C GLY A 79 0.59 -10.38 10.80
N GLN A 80 1.26 -10.24 11.94
CA GLN A 80 0.66 -10.43 13.27
C GLN A 80 0.15 -9.13 13.92
N GLY A 81 0.22 -8.00 13.24
CA GLY A 81 -0.25 -6.72 13.76
C GLY A 81 0.50 -5.52 13.22
N PRO A 82 0.14 -4.31 13.69
CA PRO A 82 0.86 -3.10 13.33
C PRO A 82 2.26 -3.08 13.94
N GLU A 83 3.24 -2.72 13.14
CA GLU A 83 4.64 -2.59 13.54
C GLU A 83 5.14 -1.18 13.23
N VAL A 84 5.98 -0.64 14.11
CA VAL A 84 6.71 0.60 13.86
C VAL A 84 8.18 0.40 14.13
N TYR A 85 9.02 0.91 13.25
CA TYR A 85 10.46 0.89 13.44
C TYR A 85 11.13 2.08 12.77
N HIS A 86 12.31 2.44 13.27
CA HIS A 86 13.14 3.48 12.71
C HIS A 86 14.25 2.84 11.87
N ALA A 87 14.40 3.28 10.65
CA ALA A 87 15.44 2.81 9.76
C ALA A 87 16.51 3.90 9.56
N ALA A 88 17.75 3.55 9.84
CA ALA A 88 18.89 4.36 9.48
C ALA A 88 19.08 4.38 7.95
N TYR A 89 19.70 5.43 7.45
CA TYR A 89 20.04 5.57 6.02
C TYR A 89 20.88 4.40 5.50
N SER A 90 21.61 3.69 6.38
CA SER A 90 22.42 2.51 6.05
C SER A 90 21.60 1.24 5.73
N HIS A 91 20.34 1.17 6.12
CA HIS A 91 19.41 0.14 5.62
C HIS A 91 18.90 0.46 4.21
N TYR A 92 19.46 1.50 3.61
CA TYR A 92 19.12 2.01 2.29
C TYR A 92 19.49 1.04 1.15
N GLU A 93 20.37 0.06 1.41
CA GLU A 93 20.71 -0.94 0.39
C GLU A 93 19.48 -1.72 -0.06
N ALA A 94 18.59 -2.08 0.87
CA ALA A 94 17.32 -2.70 0.52
C ALA A 94 16.43 -1.75 -0.30
N PHE A 95 16.42 -0.46 0.05
CA PHE A 95 15.67 0.56 -0.68
C PHE A 95 16.36 1.02 -1.97
N SER A 96 17.68 0.94 -2.08
CA SER A 96 18.40 1.25 -3.32
C SER A 96 18.18 0.22 -4.40
N MET A 97 17.82 -1.02 -4.00
CA MET A 97 17.42 -2.08 -4.91
C MET A 97 15.91 -2.09 -5.19
N ASP A 98 15.11 -1.31 -4.44
CA ASP A 98 13.67 -1.21 -4.66
C ASP A 98 13.39 -0.52 -5.99
N PRO A 99 12.89 -1.22 -7.00
CA PRO A 99 12.58 -0.62 -8.29
C PRO A 99 11.40 0.36 -8.21
N PHE A 100 10.66 0.34 -7.09
CA PHE A 100 9.49 1.18 -6.86
C PHE A 100 9.84 2.46 -6.11
N VAL A 101 10.95 3.11 -6.51
CA VAL A 101 11.48 4.35 -5.95
C VAL A 101 11.34 5.49 -6.97
N GLY A 102 11.10 6.70 -6.46
CA GLY A 102 11.01 7.89 -7.32
C GLY A 102 9.73 7.93 -8.14
N LEU A 103 8.62 7.49 -7.55
CA LEU A 103 7.31 7.56 -8.18
C LEU A 103 6.93 9.01 -8.52
N PRO A 104 6.10 9.23 -9.55
CA PRO A 104 5.52 10.53 -9.80
C PRO A 104 4.82 11.04 -8.53
N LEU A 105 5.18 12.26 -8.10
CA LEU A 105 4.60 12.83 -6.89
C LEU A 105 3.09 13.01 -7.02
N ASP A 106 2.39 12.71 -5.94
CA ASP A 106 0.93 12.83 -5.81
C ASP A 106 0.13 11.96 -6.82
N HIS A 107 0.74 10.90 -7.34
CA HIS A 107 0.09 9.92 -8.23
C HIS A 107 0.17 8.52 -7.67
N VAL A 108 -0.95 7.81 -7.71
CA VAL A 108 -1.03 6.39 -7.35
C VAL A 108 -0.78 5.54 -8.59
N VAL A 109 0.22 4.66 -8.50
CA VAL A 109 0.62 3.75 -9.59
C VAL A 109 0.80 2.33 -9.07
N THR A 110 0.71 1.35 -9.97
CA THR A 110 1.09 -0.04 -9.67
C THR A 110 2.46 -0.35 -10.24
N ILE A 111 3.12 -1.38 -9.69
CA ILE A 111 4.45 -1.78 -10.18
C ILE A 111 4.39 -2.23 -11.64
N ASP A 112 3.34 -2.95 -12.02
CA ASP A 112 3.16 -3.48 -13.37
C ASP A 112 2.87 -2.37 -14.41
N GLU A 113 2.43 -1.17 -13.98
CA GLU A 113 2.34 0.02 -14.84
C GLU A 113 3.70 0.70 -15.05
N MET A 114 4.58 0.61 -14.06
CA MET A 114 5.87 1.32 -14.07
C MET A 114 6.98 0.48 -14.70
N MET A 115 6.86 -0.83 -14.66
CA MET A 115 7.96 -1.74 -15.01
C MET A 115 7.45 -2.93 -15.80
N SER A 116 8.30 -3.44 -16.70
CA SER A 116 8.08 -4.75 -17.31
C SER A 116 8.21 -5.86 -16.26
N THR A 117 7.58 -7.01 -16.47
CA THR A 117 7.60 -8.15 -15.54
C THR A 117 8.99 -8.70 -15.19
N SER A 118 10.04 -8.27 -15.89
CA SER A 118 11.44 -8.65 -15.63
C SER A 118 11.95 -8.24 -14.23
N TRP A 119 11.26 -7.33 -13.53
CA TRP A 119 11.61 -6.99 -12.15
C TRP A 119 11.49 -8.19 -11.19
N MET A 120 10.66 -9.19 -11.52
CA MET A 120 10.52 -10.43 -10.74
C MET A 120 11.73 -11.37 -10.88
N GLU A 121 12.60 -11.14 -11.85
CA GLU A 121 13.85 -11.88 -12.03
C GLU A 121 15.02 -11.24 -11.29
N GLY A 122 14.78 -10.13 -10.60
CA GLY A 122 15.79 -9.36 -9.89
C GLY A 122 15.98 -9.79 -8.43
N LYS A 123 17.17 -9.53 -7.90
CA LYS A 123 17.52 -9.83 -6.50
C LYS A 123 16.58 -9.21 -5.48
N PHE A 124 15.97 -8.06 -5.78
CA PHE A 124 15.01 -7.44 -4.90
C PHE A 124 13.75 -8.30 -4.71
N TYR A 125 13.26 -8.88 -5.79
CA TYR A 125 12.13 -9.80 -5.70
C TYR A 125 12.48 -11.04 -4.87
N GLU A 126 13.56 -11.74 -5.22
CA GLU A 126 13.99 -12.95 -4.53
C GLU A 126 14.29 -12.73 -3.03
N THR A 127 14.87 -11.57 -2.68
CA THR A 127 15.36 -11.32 -1.32
C THR A 127 14.30 -10.69 -0.43
N PHE A 128 13.42 -9.84 -0.98
CA PHE A 128 12.48 -9.05 -0.17
C PHE A 128 11.02 -9.32 -0.47
N LEU A 129 10.63 -9.47 -1.74
CA LEU A 129 9.22 -9.55 -2.08
C LEU A 129 8.68 -10.97 -1.96
N GLU A 130 9.35 -11.94 -2.54
CA GLU A 130 8.95 -13.35 -2.50
C GLU A 130 8.86 -13.90 -1.06
N PRO A 131 9.85 -13.68 -0.16
CA PRO A 131 9.76 -14.13 1.23
C PRO A 131 8.65 -13.48 2.04
N ASN A 132 8.16 -12.31 1.62
CA ASN A 132 7.04 -11.62 2.24
C ASN A 132 5.69 -11.84 1.52
N ASP A 133 5.66 -12.80 0.59
CA ASP A 133 4.47 -13.14 -0.20
C ASP A 133 3.89 -11.93 -0.95
N ILE A 134 4.76 -11.13 -1.59
CA ILE A 134 4.38 -9.92 -2.32
C ILE A 134 4.53 -10.14 -3.83
N ARG A 135 3.42 -9.98 -4.57
CA ARG A 135 3.41 -10.00 -6.03
C ARG A 135 2.96 -8.68 -6.63
N PHE A 136 1.94 -8.05 -6.08
CA PHE A 136 1.40 -6.81 -6.58
C PHE A 136 1.70 -5.68 -5.60
N ILE A 137 2.14 -4.56 -6.13
CA ILE A 137 2.46 -3.37 -5.34
C ILE A 137 1.75 -2.18 -5.96
N MET A 138 0.99 -1.48 -5.14
CA MET A 138 0.44 -0.17 -5.44
C MET A 138 1.09 0.86 -4.52
N GLY A 139 1.49 1.98 -5.03
CA GLY A 139 2.17 2.99 -4.24
C GLY A 139 1.95 4.41 -4.71
N ALA A 140 2.26 5.33 -3.81
CA ALA A 140 2.29 6.75 -4.08
C ALA A 140 3.35 7.43 -3.21
N ASP A 141 3.99 8.42 -3.77
CA ASP A 141 4.92 9.31 -3.08
C ASP A 141 4.31 10.72 -3.02
N THR A 142 4.41 11.36 -1.87
CA THR A 142 4.02 12.76 -1.67
C THR A 142 5.03 13.47 -0.79
N VAL A 143 5.08 14.80 -0.88
CA VAL A 143 5.99 15.63 -0.07
C VAL A 143 5.16 16.62 0.72
N THR A 144 5.43 16.73 2.02
CA THR A 144 4.78 17.70 2.90
C THR A 144 5.34 19.12 2.66
N GLU A 145 4.63 20.15 3.13
CA GLU A 145 5.11 21.53 3.08
C GLU A 145 6.46 21.71 3.78
N GLY A 146 6.74 20.90 4.82
CA GLY A 146 8.03 20.88 5.53
C GLY A 146 9.13 20.09 4.84
N GLY A 147 8.90 19.58 3.62
CA GLY A 147 9.88 18.83 2.85
C GLY A 147 10.01 17.35 3.23
N ALA A 148 9.25 16.86 4.19
CA ALA A 148 9.26 15.44 4.54
C ALA A 148 8.60 14.61 3.42
N ASN A 149 9.27 13.52 3.02
CA ASN A 149 8.73 12.57 2.07
C ASN A 149 7.82 11.59 2.79
N CYS A 150 6.65 11.38 2.22
CA CYS A 150 5.66 10.41 2.68
C CYS A 150 5.38 9.42 1.55
N ARG A 151 5.62 8.13 1.79
CA ARG A 151 5.44 7.06 0.82
C ARG A 151 4.42 6.07 1.35
N LEU A 152 3.37 5.82 0.59
CA LEU A 152 2.40 4.77 0.85
C LEU A 152 2.69 3.59 -0.07
N ARG A 153 2.72 2.38 0.51
CA ARG A 153 2.87 1.12 -0.24
C ARG A 153 1.82 0.13 0.25
N ILE A 154 1.06 -0.40 -0.68
CA ILE A 154 0.03 -1.41 -0.43
C ILE A 154 0.38 -2.62 -1.29
N THR A 155 0.39 -3.82 -0.71
CA THR A 155 0.82 -5.02 -1.43
C THR A 155 -0.21 -6.13 -1.37
N ARG A 156 -0.20 -7.01 -2.37
CA ARG A 156 -1.01 -8.22 -2.43
C ARG A 156 -0.17 -9.44 -2.78
N PRO A 157 -0.57 -10.62 -2.28
CA PRO A 157 0.12 -11.88 -2.56
C PRO A 157 -0.17 -12.39 -3.99
N PRO A 158 0.60 -13.38 -4.49
CA PRO A 158 0.42 -13.97 -5.82
C PRO A 158 -0.95 -14.58 -6.07
N GLY A 159 -1.67 -14.99 -5.03
CA GLY A 159 -3.02 -15.58 -5.14
C GLY A 159 -4.13 -14.55 -5.39
N GLU A 160 -3.84 -13.27 -5.25
CA GLU A 160 -4.78 -12.17 -5.51
C GLU A 160 -4.63 -11.62 -6.94
N ARG A 161 -5.51 -10.69 -7.31
CA ARG A 161 -5.40 -9.90 -8.56
C ARG A 161 -4.69 -8.58 -8.27
N ASP A 162 -4.14 -7.96 -9.31
CA ASP A 162 -3.62 -6.59 -9.20
C ASP A 162 -4.70 -5.60 -8.78
N PHE A 163 -4.28 -4.42 -8.37
CA PHE A 163 -5.16 -3.36 -7.89
C PHE A 163 -5.99 -2.78 -9.04
N SER A 164 -7.31 -2.70 -8.83
CA SER A 164 -8.23 -2.11 -9.79
C SER A 164 -8.12 -0.58 -9.84
N GLU A 165 -8.64 0.03 -10.92
CA GLU A 165 -8.75 1.49 -11.02
C GLU A 165 -9.54 2.11 -9.86
N LYS A 166 -10.51 1.38 -9.28
CA LYS A 166 -11.25 1.82 -8.10
C LYS A 166 -10.36 1.86 -6.86
N ALA A 167 -9.49 0.86 -6.68
CA ALA A 167 -8.52 0.83 -5.59
C ALA A 167 -7.53 1.99 -5.71
N LYS A 168 -7.02 2.24 -6.91
CA LYS A 168 -6.13 3.39 -7.19
C LYS A 168 -6.84 4.72 -6.92
N ALA A 169 -8.08 4.89 -7.40
CA ALA A 169 -8.86 6.10 -7.18
C ALA A 169 -9.13 6.37 -5.69
N LEU A 170 -9.40 5.32 -4.89
CA LEU A 170 -9.52 5.45 -3.45
C LEU A 170 -8.23 5.99 -2.82
N CYS A 171 -7.10 5.35 -3.08
CA CYS A 171 -5.81 5.82 -2.56
C CYS A 171 -5.48 7.23 -3.05
N GLN A 172 -5.78 7.55 -4.30
CA GLN A 172 -5.59 8.88 -4.87
C GLN A 172 -6.39 9.95 -4.12
N ALA A 173 -7.64 9.65 -3.75
CA ALA A 173 -8.48 10.55 -2.96
C ALA A 173 -7.96 10.75 -1.51
N LEU A 174 -7.26 9.76 -0.96
CA LEU A 174 -6.73 9.80 0.40
C LEU A 174 -5.37 10.52 0.51
N LEU A 175 -4.60 10.63 -0.57
CA LEU A 175 -3.26 11.26 -0.54
C LEU A 175 -3.26 12.69 0.04
N PRO A 176 -4.17 13.61 -0.34
CA PRO A 176 -4.20 14.95 0.25
C PRO A 176 -4.45 14.94 1.76
N HIS A 177 -5.28 14.00 2.25
CA HIS A 177 -5.56 13.84 3.67
C HIS A 177 -4.34 13.31 4.41
N LEU A 178 -3.67 12.30 3.86
CA LEU A 178 -2.45 11.74 4.43
C LEU A 178 -1.33 12.79 4.50
N ARG A 179 -1.07 13.50 3.41
CA ARG A 179 -0.09 14.59 3.36
C ARG A 179 -0.36 15.65 4.44
N ARG A 180 -1.63 16.07 4.58
CA ARG A 180 -2.01 17.06 5.59
C ARG A 180 -1.83 16.53 7.00
N SER A 181 -2.25 15.30 7.28
CA SER A 181 -2.09 14.65 8.58
C SER A 181 -0.61 14.55 8.97
N VAL A 182 0.27 14.12 8.05
CA VAL A 182 1.72 14.08 8.27
C VAL A 182 2.29 15.48 8.51
N SER A 183 1.86 16.49 7.75
CA SER A 183 2.29 17.89 7.95
C SER A 183 1.92 18.44 9.33
N LEU A 184 0.79 18.03 9.88
CA LEU A 184 0.37 18.42 11.23
C LEU A 184 1.20 17.74 12.33
N HIS A 185 1.66 16.53 12.09
CA HIS A 185 2.51 15.78 13.03
C HIS A 185 3.95 16.29 13.06
N SER A 186 4.43 16.84 11.95
CA SER A 186 5.83 17.29 11.80
C SER A 186 6.07 18.72 12.30
N ARG A 187 5.06 19.35 12.90
CA ARG A 187 5.16 20.70 13.52
C ARG A 187 5.40 20.58 15.02
#